data_27de8bfa13642b8613c5fd2867670166
#
_entry.id   27de8bfa13642b8613c5fd2867670166
#
_cell.length_a   1.000
_cell.length_b   1.000
_cell.length_c   1.000
_cell.angle_alpha   90.00
_cell.angle_beta   90.00
_cell.angle_gamma   90.00
#
_symmetry.space_group_name_H-M   'P 1'
#
loop_
_entity.id
_entity.type
_entity.pdbx_description
1 polymer ?
#
loop_
_entity_poly.entity_id
_entity_poly.type
_entity_poly.pdbx_seq_one_letter_code
_entity_poly.pdbx_strand_id
1 'polypeptide(L)'
;MLKGTGSVQPVPLGVKKEYTMVISKAGFLKAFKYWRLFLDGFICTVSLSALTVFFGFILALIIALMRMSNITPFRALGIASDGSERTDFLGKLAKFNPVSFIATCYVEVIRATPMLVQLLFVYYVILAPVKIPHFFLFGTIRFERFVPGVVALALNSGAYLSEIIRSGIQSIDGGQTEAARSLGLSQWQSMKLIILPQAIKNILPAIANEFVTIIKESAITYTIGVQDIMYAVNSVKGSTFSIVEPLIISAVIYFCLTFPTSKIIAHFEHRMSKGDKR
;
A
#
# COMPACT_ATOMS: atom_id res chain seq x y z
N MET A 1 -15.68 33.64 -58.63
CA MET A 1 -14.90 34.74 -58.00
C MET A 1 -15.36 34.94 -56.60
N LEU A 2 -14.59 34.51 -55.62
CA LEU A 2 -14.61 34.98 -54.22
C LEU A 2 -13.25 34.58 -53.62
N LYS A 3 -12.30 35.50 -53.71
CA LYS A 3 -11.05 35.50 -52.95
C LYS A 3 -11.35 36.11 -51.58
N GLY A 4 -11.15 35.36 -50.52
CA GLY A 4 -11.13 35.84 -49.14
C GLY A 4 -9.94 35.22 -48.41
N THR A 5 -8.73 35.76 -48.67
CA THR A 5 -7.53 35.43 -47.92
C THR A 5 -7.57 36.18 -46.57
N GLY A 6 -8.17 35.55 -45.54
CA GLY A 6 -8.02 36.01 -44.17
C GLY A 6 -6.61 35.66 -43.67
N SER A 7 -5.73 36.67 -43.65
CA SER A 7 -4.42 36.58 -43.01
C SER A 7 -4.62 36.37 -41.52
N VAL A 8 -4.35 35.15 -41.05
CA VAL A 8 -4.23 34.87 -39.61
C VAL A 8 -2.98 35.61 -39.11
N GLN A 9 -3.21 36.68 -38.36
CA GLN A 9 -2.13 37.38 -37.67
C GLN A 9 -1.49 36.44 -36.65
N PRO A 10 -0.16 36.28 -36.61
CA PRO A 10 0.48 35.49 -35.59
C PRO A 10 0.27 36.15 -34.23
N VAL A 11 -0.29 35.39 -33.29
CA VAL A 11 -0.37 35.77 -31.86
C VAL A 11 1.05 36.10 -31.40
N PRO A 12 1.28 37.27 -30.75
CA PRO A 12 2.62 37.62 -30.31
C PRO A 12 3.07 36.64 -29.21
N LEU A 13 4.05 35.81 -29.53
CA LEU A 13 4.81 34.95 -28.63
C LEU A 13 5.71 35.81 -27.71
N GLY A 14 5.09 36.65 -26.89
CA GLY A 14 5.79 37.67 -26.09
C GLY A 14 5.30 37.72 -24.67
N VAL A 15 5.04 36.55 -24.00
CA VAL A 15 5.05 36.50 -22.55
C VAL A 15 5.90 35.29 -22.14
N LYS A 16 7.24 35.47 -22.19
CA LYS A 16 8.10 34.79 -21.25
C LYS A 16 7.69 35.27 -19.85
N LYS A 17 6.65 34.66 -19.25
CA LYS A 17 6.53 34.64 -17.80
C LYS A 17 7.73 33.86 -17.33
N GLU A 18 8.81 34.55 -16.98
CA GLU A 18 9.81 34.03 -16.08
C GLU A 18 9.04 33.62 -14.80
N TYR A 19 8.70 32.36 -14.70
CA TYR A 19 8.30 31.76 -13.44
C TYR A 19 9.58 31.67 -12.60
N THR A 20 10.08 32.83 -12.16
CA THR A 20 11.07 32.90 -11.10
C THR A 20 10.36 32.33 -9.89
N MET A 21 10.74 31.10 -9.55
CA MET A 21 10.28 30.38 -8.36
C MET A 21 10.90 31.13 -7.16
N VAL A 22 10.29 32.27 -6.77
CA VAL A 22 10.81 33.12 -5.70
C VAL A 22 10.36 32.53 -4.40
N ILE A 23 11.24 31.66 -3.84
CA ILE A 23 11.13 31.27 -2.43
C ILE A 23 11.28 32.54 -1.61
N SER A 24 10.20 32.96 -0.91
CA SER A 24 10.20 34.19 -0.16
C SER A 24 10.04 33.94 1.35
N LYS A 25 10.82 34.69 2.16
CA LYS A 25 10.66 34.68 3.61
C LYS A 25 9.22 35.06 4.02
N ALA A 26 8.60 36.00 3.30
CA ALA A 26 7.22 36.40 3.53
C ALA A 26 6.21 35.28 3.22
N GLY A 27 6.50 34.44 2.19
CA GLY A 27 5.69 33.26 1.85
C GLY A 27 5.72 32.22 2.98
N PHE A 28 6.90 31.92 3.52
CA PHE A 28 7.01 31.02 4.68
C PHE A 28 6.27 31.54 5.91
N LEU A 29 6.38 32.83 6.23
CA LEU A 29 5.66 33.42 7.35
C LEU A 29 4.14 33.33 7.17
N LYS A 30 3.64 33.51 5.92
CA LYS A 30 2.22 33.31 5.60
C LYS A 30 1.81 31.85 5.75
N ALA A 31 2.57 30.92 5.21
CA ALA A 31 2.28 29.49 5.30
C ALA A 31 2.35 28.99 6.76
N PHE A 32 3.28 29.50 7.56
CA PHE A 32 3.44 29.12 8.97
C PHE A 32 2.28 29.56 9.86
N LYS A 33 1.50 30.57 9.48
CA LYS A 33 0.26 30.90 10.19
C LYS A 33 -0.75 29.74 10.21
N TYR A 34 -0.64 28.82 9.26
CA TYR A 34 -1.51 27.65 9.14
C TYR A 34 -0.90 26.38 9.76
N TRP A 35 0.08 26.50 10.67
CA TRP A 35 0.79 25.38 11.27
C TRP A 35 -0.13 24.31 11.88
N ARG A 36 -1.31 24.72 12.40
CA ARG A 36 -2.32 23.79 12.95
C ARG A 36 -2.84 22.83 11.89
N LEU A 37 -3.07 23.29 10.65
CA LEU A 37 -3.49 22.41 9.57
C LEU A 37 -2.44 21.34 9.25
N PHE A 38 -1.16 21.71 9.31
CA PHE A 38 -0.07 20.73 9.13
C PHE A 38 0.03 19.75 10.29
N LEU A 39 -0.23 20.21 11.53
CA LEU A 39 -0.27 19.33 12.70
C LEU A 39 -1.45 18.35 12.62
N ASP A 40 -2.64 18.84 12.28
CA ASP A 40 -3.83 18.00 12.07
C ASP A 40 -3.58 17.00 10.93
N GLY A 41 -2.99 17.46 9.83
CA GLY A 41 -2.58 16.62 8.71
C GLY A 41 -1.55 15.55 9.11
N PHE A 42 -0.58 15.88 9.96
CA PHE A 42 0.38 14.94 10.52
C PHE A 42 -0.32 13.84 11.33
N ILE A 43 -1.22 14.22 12.25
CA ILE A 43 -1.99 13.27 13.07
C ILE A 43 -2.84 12.38 12.17
N CYS A 44 -3.51 12.96 11.16
CA CYS A 44 -4.30 12.22 10.18
C CYS A 44 -3.43 11.21 9.41
N THR A 45 -2.30 11.64 8.87
CA THR A 45 -1.35 10.79 8.12
C THR A 45 -0.87 9.60 8.95
N VAL A 46 -0.45 9.85 10.21
CA VAL A 46 0.02 8.78 11.10
C VAL A 46 -1.11 7.81 11.45
N SER A 47 -2.29 8.33 11.80
CA SER A 47 -3.45 7.51 12.14
C SER A 47 -3.92 6.68 10.95
N LEU A 48 -3.98 7.29 9.76
CA LEU A 48 -4.34 6.63 8.51
C LEU A 48 -3.36 5.48 8.20
N SER A 49 -2.05 5.76 8.28
CA SER A 49 -1.02 4.76 7.99
C SER A 49 -1.02 3.61 8.98
N ALA A 50 -1.18 3.90 10.28
CA ALA A 50 -1.24 2.87 11.31
C ALA A 50 -2.44 1.92 11.13
N LEU A 51 -3.63 2.48 10.88
CA LEU A 51 -4.84 1.68 10.62
C LEU A 51 -4.74 0.91 9.30
N THR A 52 -4.17 1.54 8.27
CA THR A 52 -3.93 0.87 6.98
C THR A 52 -3.06 -0.36 7.13
N VAL A 53 -1.92 -0.25 7.84
CA VAL A 53 -1.02 -1.40 8.07
C VAL A 53 -1.70 -2.46 8.91
N PHE A 54 -2.44 -2.06 9.94
CA PHE A 54 -3.15 -3.00 10.80
C PHE A 54 -4.18 -3.83 10.02
N PHE A 55 -5.08 -3.18 9.29
CA PHE A 55 -6.09 -3.89 8.49
C PHE A 55 -5.49 -4.58 7.26
N GLY A 56 -4.50 -3.95 6.62
CA GLY A 56 -3.76 -4.53 5.51
C GLY A 56 -3.03 -5.80 5.91
N PHE A 57 -2.43 -5.84 7.11
CA PHE A 57 -1.75 -7.04 7.63
C PHE A 57 -2.73 -8.18 7.90
N ILE A 58 -3.90 -7.89 8.51
CA ILE A 58 -4.94 -8.91 8.69
C ILE A 58 -5.38 -9.49 7.35
N LEU A 59 -5.65 -8.63 6.37
CA LEU A 59 -6.01 -9.04 5.01
C LEU A 59 -4.89 -9.85 4.36
N ALA A 60 -3.64 -9.40 4.50
CA ALA A 60 -2.46 -10.08 3.96
C ALA A 60 -2.30 -11.50 4.51
N LEU A 61 -2.53 -11.71 5.81
CA LEU A 61 -2.50 -13.05 6.40
C LEU A 61 -3.54 -13.97 5.76
N ILE A 62 -4.77 -13.47 5.60
CA ILE A 62 -5.86 -14.24 4.95
C ILE A 62 -5.46 -14.59 3.51
N ILE A 63 -5.01 -13.63 2.72
CA ILE A 63 -4.60 -13.83 1.33
C ILE A 63 -3.40 -14.77 1.22
N ALA A 64 -2.38 -14.62 2.08
CA ALA A 64 -1.22 -15.51 2.10
C ALA A 64 -1.62 -16.96 2.42
N LEU A 65 -2.49 -17.18 3.41
CA LEU A 65 -3.02 -18.50 3.73
C LEU A 65 -3.85 -19.08 2.59
N MET A 66 -4.68 -18.28 1.92
CA MET A 66 -5.44 -18.71 0.73
C MET A 66 -4.50 -19.15 -0.40
N ARG A 67 -3.43 -18.40 -0.67
CA ARG A 67 -2.45 -18.72 -1.72
C ARG A 67 -1.61 -19.95 -1.41
N MET A 68 -1.36 -20.24 -0.13
CA MET A 68 -0.63 -21.41 0.34
C MET A 68 -1.53 -22.61 0.60
N SER A 69 -2.84 -22.49 0.41
CA SER A 69 -3.78 -23.58 0.62
C SER A 69 -3.60 -24.68 -0.44
N ASN A 70 -3.88 -25.91 -0.06
CA ASN A 70 -3.87 -27.09 -0.95
C ASN A 70 -5.30 -27.61 -1.21
N ILE A 71 -6.28 -26.70 -1.29
CA ILE A 71 -7.69 -27.04 -1.48
C ILE A 71 -7.94 -27.33 -2.96
N THR A 72 -7.98 -28.60 -3.33
CA THR A 72 -8.25 -29.09 -4.68
C THR A 72 -9.56 -29.88 -4.70
N PRO A 73 -10.72 -29.21 -4.81
CA PRO A 73 -12.03 -29.86 -4.68
C PRO A 73 -12.32 -30.89 -5.77
N PHE A 74 -11.64 -30.78 -6.90
CA PHE A 74 -11.80 -31.67 -8.04
C PHE A 74 -10.79 -32.80 -8.11
N ARG A 75 -10.04 -33.07 -7.03
CA ARG A 75 -8.95 -34.06 -6.99
C ARG A 75 -9.39 -35.46 -7.46
N ALA A 76 -10.63 -35.85 -7.17
CA ALA A 76 -11.19 -37.13 -7.59
C ALA A 76 -11.24 -37.32 -9.14
N LEU A 77 -11.32 -36.23 -9.91
CA LEU A 77 -11.32 -36.26 -11.37
C LEU A 77 -9.93 -36.55 -11.98
N GLY A 78 -8.87 -36.50 -11.17
CA GLY A 78 -7.49 -36.66 -11.61
C GLY A 78 -7.06 -38.10 -11.80
N ILE A 79 -7.88 -39.10 -11.43
CA ILE A 79 -7.61 -40.52 -11.57
C ILE A 79 -8.46 -41.09 -12.71
N ALA A 80 -7.86 -41.75 -13.65
CA ALA A 80 -8.54 -42.47 -14.74
C ALA A 80 -9.14 -43.79 -14.21
N SER A 81 -10.04 -44.38 -15.00
CA SER A 81 -10.69 -45.66 -14.65
C SER A 81 -9.72 -46.85 -14.49
N ASP A 82 -8.52 -46.75 -15.05
CA ASP A 82 -7.41 -47.69 -14.93
C ASP A 82 -6.50 -47.43 -13.72
N GLY A 83 -6.78 -46.42 -12.92
CA GLY A 83 -5.98 -46.03 -11.76
C GLY A 83 -4.79 -45.12 -12.07
N SER A 84 -4.54 -44.75 -13.34
CA SER A 84 -3.45 -43.84 -13.73
C SER A 84 -3.79 -42.36 -13.48
N GLU A 85 -2.75 -41.53 -13.30
CA GLU A 85 -2.95 -40.07 -13.25
C GLU A 85 -3.34 -39.52 -14.63
N ARG A 86 -4.43 -38.75 -14.69
CA ARG A 86 -4.87 -38.08 -15.91
C ARG A 86 -3.98 -36.88 -16.24
N THR A 87 -3.58 -36.78 -17.50
CA THR A 87 -2.83 -35.65 -18.06
C THR A 87 -3.67 -34.74 -18.94
N ASP A 88 -4.92 -35.14 -19.19
CA ASP A 88 -5.92 -34.39 -19.98
C ASP A 88 -6.47 -33.16 -19.24
N PHE A 89 -7.52 -32.52 -19.81
CA PHE A 89 -8.21 -31.38 -19.21
C PHE A 89 -8.75 -31.69 -17.80
N LEU A 90 -9.28 -32.88 -17.59
CA LEU A 90 -9.78 -33.32 -16.27
C LEU A 90 -8.65 -33.46 -15.25
N GLY A 91 -7.48 -33.94 -15.66
CA GLY A 91 -6.28 -34.00 -14.82
C GLY A 91 -5.79 -32.60 -14.40
N LYS A 92 -5.84 -31.61 -15.30
CA LYS A 92 -5.54 -30.21 -14.98
C LYS A 92 -6.59 -29.61 -14.02
N LEU A 93 -7.88 -29.91 -14.25
CA LEU A 93 -8.97 -29.47 -13.36
C LEU A 93 -8.85 -30.07 -11.96
N ALA A 94 -8.40 -31.33 -11.87
CA ALA A 94 -8.19 -32.01 -10.59
C ALA A 94 -7.12 -31.32 -9.71
N LYS A 95 -6.11 -30.70 -10.34
CA LYS A 95 -5.04 -29.95 -9.67
C LYS A 95 -5.40 -28.48 -9.44
N PHE A 96 -6.55 -28.02 -9.95
CA PHE A 96 -6.98 -26.63 -9.81
C PHE A 96 -7.39 -26.30 -8.37
N ASN A 97 -6.79 -25.24 -7.82
CA ASN A 97 -7.10 -24.71 -6.50
C ASN A 97 -7.83 -23.35 -6.64
N PRO A 98 -9.16 -23.32 -6.54
CA PRO A 98 -9.93 -22.10 -6.73
C PRO A 98 -9.63 -21.03 -5.65
N VAL A 99 -9.31 -21.46 -4.42
CA VAL A 99 -9.00 -20.55 -3.32
C VAL A 99 -7.68 -19.81 -3.59
N SER A 100 -6.65 -20.55 -3.96
CA SER A 100 -5.36 -19.95 -4.33
C SER A 100 -5.47 -19.10 -5.61
N PHE A 101 -6.31 -19.52 -6.58
CA PHE A 101 -6.53 -18.78 -7.81
C PHE A 101 -7.16 -17.41 -7.55
N ILE A 102 -8.25 -17.35 -6.74
CA ILE A 102 -8.92 -16.09 -6.39
C ILE A 102 -7.95 -15.16 -5.66
N ALA A 103 -7.19 -15.66 -4.69
CA ALA A 103 -6.20 -14.88 -3.96
C ALA A 103 -5.08 -14.36 -4.87
N THR A 104 -4.64 -15.17 -5.84
CA THR A 104 -3.62 -14.76 -6.82
C THR A 104 -4.17 -13.69 -7.75
N CYS A 105 -5.39 -13.86 -8.29
CA CYS A 105 -6.03 -12.84 -9.12
C CYS A 105 -6.16 -11.50 -8.39
N TYR A 106 -6.56 -11.52 -7.12
CA TYR A 106 -6.61 -10.30 -6.30
C TYR A 106 -5.25 -9.61 -6.23
N VAL A 107 -4.21 -10.34 -5.87
CA VAL A 107 -2.85 -9.77 -5.72
C VAL A 107 -2.34 -9.20 -7.04
N GLU A 108 -2.52 -9.93 -8.15
CA GLU A 108 -2.07 -9.48 -9.47
C GLU A 108 -2.83 -8.23 -9.93
N VAL A 109 -4.16 -8.18 -9.78
CA VAL A 109 -4.97 -7.02 -10.16
C VAL A 109 -4.58 -5.79 -9.34
N ILE A 110 -4.47 -5.93 -8.02
CA ILE A 110 -4.13 -4.80 -7.15
C ILE A 110 -2.72 -4.28 -7.44
N ARG A 111 -1.74 -5.16 -7.65
CA ARG A 111 -0.35 -4.76 -7.93
C ARG A 111 -0.13 -4.23 -9.35
N ALA A 112 -1.00 -4.58 -10.29
CA ALA A 112 -0.93 -4.13 -11.68
C ALA A 112 -1.67 -2.80 -11.93
N THR A 113 -2.45 -2.29 -10.96
CA THR A 113 -3.25 -1.08 -11.13
C THR A 113 -2.73 0.09 -10.28
N PRO A 114 -2.82 1.35 -10.76
CA PRO A 114 -2.35 2.51 -10.00
C PRO A 114 -3.16 2.73 -8.72
N MET A 115 -2.48 3.07 -7.62
CA MET A 115 -3.12 3.33 -6.31
C MET A 115 -4.20 4.42 -6.39
N LEU A 116 -4.00 5.49 -7.17
CA LEU A 116 -4.99 6.54 -7.34
C LEU A 116 -6.31 6.00 -7.94
N VAL A 117 -6.22 5.11 -8.92
CA VAL A 117 -7.41 4.48 -9.54
C VAL A 117 -8.14 3.63 -8.52
N GLN A 118 -7.42 2.84 -7.72
CA GLN A 118 -7.98 2.02 -6.66
C GLN A 118 -8.69 2.88 -5.61
N LEU A 119 -8.06 3.97 -5.16
CA LEU A 119 -8.64 4.91 -4.19
C LEU A 119 -9.96 5.50 -4.69
N LEU A 120 -9.97 6.00 -5.92
CA LEU A 120 -11.15 6.60 -6.52
C LEU A 120 -12.26 5.56 -6.75
N PHE A 121 -11.88 4.34 -7.15
CA PHE A 121 -12.83 3.23 -7.33
C PHE A 121 -13.47 2.80 -6.01
N VAL A 122 -12.67 2.64 -4.95
CA VAL A 122 -13.18 2.34 -3.60
C VAL A 122 -14.12 3.44 -3.13
N TYR A 123 -13.74 4.70 -3.30
CA TYR A 123 -14.51 5.83 -2.81
C TYR A 123 -15.80 6.06 -3.60
N TYR A 124 -15.75 6.10 -4.93
CA TYR A 124 -16.89 6.45 -5.79
C TYR A 124 -17.75 5.27 -6.20
N VAL A 125 -17.25 4.03 -6.13
CA VAL A 125 -17.99 2.85 -6.60
C VAL A 125 -18.33 1.89 -5.46
N ILE A 126 -17.32 1.46 -4.68
CA ILE A 126 -17.53 0.43 -3.65
C ILE A 126 -18.25 1.01 -2.43
N LEU A 127 -17.78 2.15 -1.92
CA LEU A 127 -18.31 2.74 -0.70
C LEU A 127 -19.34 3.84 -0.92
N ALA A 128 -19.61 4.25 -2.18
CA ALA A 128 -20.66 5.23 -2.50
C ALA A 128 -22.04 4.87 -1.94
N PRO A 129 -22.52 3.60 -2.02
CA PRO A 129 -23.82 3.21 -1.47
C PRO A 129 -23.81 3.05 0.06
N VAL A 130 -22.64 3.05 0.70
CA VAL A 130 -22.50 2.83 2.15
C VAL A 130 -22.69 4.14 2.90
N LYS A 131 -23.66 4.19 3.80
CA LYS A 131 -23.89 5.36 4.66
C LYS A 131 -22.84 5.38 5.77
N ILE A 132 -21.71 6.04 5.53
CA ILE A 132 -20.67 6.24 6.54
C ILE A 132 -21.10 7.40 7.44
N PRO A 133 -21.08 7.25 8.79
CA PRO A 133 -21.48 8.31 9.72
C PRO A 133 -20.63 9.58 9.56
N HIS A 134 -21.28 10.74 9.70
CA HIS A 134 -20.62 12.06 9.62
C HIS A 134 -20.26 12.53 11.03
N PHE A 135 -18.99 12.39 11.40
CA PHE A 135 -18.43 12.96 12.62
C PHE A 135 -16.93 13.22 12.45
N PHE A 136 -16.35 13.94 13.42
CA PHE A 136 -14.92 14.25 13.39
C PHE A 136 -14.15 13.39 14.40
N LEU A 137 -13.14 12.66 13.92
CA LEU A 137 -12.14 12.03 14.75
C LEU A 137 -11.14 13.09 15.22
N PHE A 138 -10.77 13.06 16.50
CA PHE A 138 -9.84 14.02 17.11
C PHE A 138 -10.23 15.50 16.86
N GLY A 139 -11.52 15.77 16.61
CA GLY A 139 -12.04 17.11 16.36
C GLY A 139 -11.78 17.69 14.96
N THR A 140 -10.93 17.07 14.14
CA THR A 140 -10.52 17.63 12.84
C THR A 140 -10.68 16.67 11.66
N ILE A 141 -10.52 15.37 11.85
CA ILE A 141 -10.51 14.38 10.77
C ILE A 141 -11.93 13.94 10.44
N ARG A 142 -12.40 14.20 9.24
CA ARG A 142 -13.72 13.76 8.74
C ARG A 142 -13.75 12.25 8.56
N PHE A 143 -14.54 11.57 9.39
CA PHE A 143 -14.63 10.11 9.39
C PHE A 143 -15.12 9.54 8.06
N GLU A 144 -16.10 10.19 7.43
CA GLU A 144 -16.68 9.78 6.15
C GLU A 144 -15.69 9.84 4.96
N ARG A 145 -14.59 10.60 5.11
CA ARG A 145 -13.49 10.65 4.13
C ARG A 145 -12.34 9.74 4.51
N PHE A 146 -12.09 9.63 5.80
CA PHE A 146 -11.00 8.86 6.38
C PHE A 146 -11.18 7.35 6.15
N VAL A 147 -12.38 6.81 6.38
CA VAL A 147 -12.67 5.38 6.22
C VAL A 147 -12.41 4.88 4.79
N PRO A 148 -12.90 5.53 3.71
CA PRO A 148 -12.56 5.12 2.35
C PRO A 148 -11.04 5.16 2.06
N GLY A 149 -10.33 6.13 2.62
CA GLY A 149 -8.87 6.21 2.53
C GLY A 149 -8.19 4.99 3.16
N VAL A 150 -8.58 4.65 4.41
CA VAL A 150 -8.07 3.46 5.10
C VAL A 150 -8.38 2.19 4.31
N VAL A 151 -9.63 2.01 3.85
CA VAL A 151 -10.04 0.81 3.11
C VAL A 151 -9.24 0.66 1.81
N ALA A 152 -9.13 1.71 1.02
CA ALA A 152 -8.41 1.65 -0.25
C ALA A 152 -6.92 1.32 -0.05
N LEU A 153 -6.26 2.01 0.88
CA LEU A 153 -4.87 1.78 1.22
C LEU A 153 -4.66 0.38 1.84
N ALA A 154 -5.59 -0.10 2.68
CA ALA A 154 -5.49 -1.42 3.30
C ALA A 154 -5.68 -2.56 2.26
N LEU A 155 -6.57 -2.38 1.28
CA LEU A 155 -6.67 -3.31 0.15
C LEU A 155 -5.37 -3.35 -0.65
N ASN A 156 -4.78 -2.21 -0.95
CA ASN A 156 -3.51 -2.15 -1.66
C ASN A 156 -2.37 -2.80 -0.85
N SER A 157 -2.15 -2.34 0.38
CA SER A 157 -1.11 -2.86 1.28
C SER A 157 -1.30 -4.34 1.59
N GLY A 158 -2.55 -4.83 1.70
CA GLY A 158 -2.85 -6.25 1.90
C GLY A 158 -2.31 -7.14 0.79
N ALA A 159 -2.36 -6.69 -0.46
CA ALA A 159 -1.77 -7.40 -1.59
C ALA A 159 -0.23 -7.45 -1.50
N TYR A 160 0.42 -6.31 -1.23
CA TYR A 160 1.88 -6.24 -1.08
C TYR A 160 2.37 -7.04 0.12
N LEU A 161 1.75 -6.87 1.29
CA LEU A 161 2.09 -7.61 2.51
C LEU A 161 1.88 -9.12 2.37
N SER A 162 0.84 -9.56 1.63
CA SER A 162 0.61 -10.99 1.38
C SER A 162 1.75 -11.61 0.58
N GLU A 163 2.30 -10.87 -0.37
CA GLU A 163 3.46 -11.29 -1.16
C GLU A 163 4.74 -11.31 -0.32
N ILE A 164 4.93 -10.31 0.56
CA ILE A 164 6.04 -10.28 1.53
C ILE A 164 5.98 -11.51 2.44
N ILE A 165 4.81 -11.87 2.98
CA ILE A 165 4.64 -13.03 3.82
C ILE A 165 4.94 -14.31 3.04
N ARG A 166 4.39 -14.47 1.83
CA ARG A 166 4.62 -15.63 0.99
C ARG A 166 6.10 -15.80 0.62
N SER A 167 6.74 -14.73 0.14
CA SER A 167 8.15 -14.75 -0.26
C SER A 167 9.07 -14.98 0.94
N GLY A 168 8.76 -14.42 2.11
CA GLY A 168 9.52 -14.63 3.33
C GLY A 168 9.46 -16.07 3.84
N ILE A 169 8.31 -16.76 3.70
CA ILE A 169 8.21 -18.19 4.01
C ILE A 169 8.99 -19.03 2.98
N GLN A 170 8.87 -18.69 1.70
CA GLN A 170 9.53 -19.41 0.60
C GLN A 170 11.05 -19.16 0.55
N SER A 171 11.57 -18.12 1.20
CA SER A 171 13.01 -17.84 1.28
C SER A 171 13.77 -18.79 2.21
N ILE A 172 13.05 -19.57 3.02
CA ILE A 172 13.69 -20.58 3.90
C ILE A 172 14.06 -21.79 3.07
N ASP A 173 15.29 -22.25 3.26
CA ASP A 173 15.84 -23.41 2.54
C ASP A 173 14.94 -24.65 2.70
N GLY A 174 14.59 -25.29 1.58
CA GLY A 174 13.78 -26.50 1.56
C GLY A 174 14.36 -27.65 2.38
N GLY A 175 15.69 -27.73 2.48
CA GLY A 175 16.41 -28.69 3.30
C GLY A 175 16.04 -28.61 4.78
N GLN A 176 15.62 -27.43 5.28
CA GLN A 176 15.11 -27.31 6.65
C GLN A 176 13.81 -28.12 6.85
N THR A 177 12.93 -28.09 5.86
CA THR A 177 11.69 -28.88 5.88
C THR A 177 12.00 -30.37 5.75
N GLU A 178 12.91 -30.76 4.86
CA GLU A 178 13.32 -32.16 4.65
C GLU A 178 13.98 -32.73 5.91
N ALA A 179 14.92 -32.01 6.52
CA ALA A 179 15.57 -32.40 7.77
C ALA A 179 14.56 -32.58 8.92
N ALA A 180 13.63 -31.62 9.08
CA ALA A 180 12.59 -31.70 10.08
C ALA A 180 11.68 -32.93 9.88
N ARG A 181 11.32 -33.23 8.63
CA ARG A 181 10.53 -34.41 8.27
C ARG A 181 11.27 -35.71 8.53
N SER A 182 12.58 -35.77 8.25
CA SER A 182 13.44 -36.92 8.51
C SER A 182 13.56 -37.22 10.02
N LEU A 183 13.46 -36.18 10.86
CA LEU A 183 13.40 -36.32 12.33
C LEU A 183 11.99 -36.70 12.85
N GLY A 184 11.03 -36.99 11.95
CA GLY A 184 9.68 -37.43 12.33
C GLY A 184 8.68 -36.31 12.62
N LEU A 185 9.04 -35.02 12.46
CA LEU A 185 8.10 -33.92 12.62
C LEU A 185 7.02 -33.96 11.53
N SER A 186 5.78 -33.68 11.90
CA SER A 186 4.71 -33.48 10.93
C SER A 186 4.94 -32.19 10.14
N GLN A 187 4.28 -32.03 9.00
CA GLN A 187 4.38 -30.82 8.19
C GLN A 187 4.02 -29.54 8.98
N TRP A 188 2.99 -29.63 9.83
CA TRP A 188 2.59 -28.54 10.70
C TRP A 188 3.63 -28.22 11.79
N GLN A 189 4.22 -29.25 12.40
CA GLN A 189 5.31 -29.07 13.37
C GLN A 189 6.55 -28.46 12.73
N SER A 190 6.95 -28.93 11.54
CA SER A 190 8.05 -28.34 10.76
C SER A 190 7.79 -26.88 10.46
N MET A 191 6.59 -26.55 9.98
CA MET A 191 6.20 -25.17 9.70
C MET A 191 6.25 -24.30 10.97
N LYS A 192 5.63 -24.73 12.05
CA LYS A 192 5.48 -23.95 13.29
C LYS A 192 6.79 -23.78 14.06
N LEU A 193 7.60 -24.85 14.14
CA LEU A 193 8.78 -24.89 15.03
C LEU A 193 10.07 -24.48 14.32
N ILE A 194 10.16 -24.65 13.00
CA ILE A 194 11.40 -24.44 12.24
C ILE A 194 11.26 -23.33 11.21
N ILE A 195 10.27 -23.42 10.32
CA ILE A 195 10.18 -22.51 9.18
C ILE A 195 9.66 -21.13 9.60
N LEU A 196 8.53 -21.08 10.31
CA LEU A 196 7.88 -19.82 10.66
C LEU A 196 8.75 -18.90 11.54
N PRO A 197 9.48 -19.37 12.58
CA PRO A 197 10.38 -18.52 13.35
C PRO A 197 11.50 -17.89 12.53
N GLN A 198 12.02 -18.60 11.51
CA GLN A 198 13.02 -18.09 10.59
C GLN A 198 12.39 -17.11 9.60
N ALA A 199 11.25 -17.47 9.00
CA ALA A 199 10.53 -16.62 8.06
C ALA A 199 10.12 -15.27 8.67
N ILE A 200 9.68 -15.24 9.93
CA ILE A 200 9.30 -14.00 10.63
C ILE A 200 10.46 -13.02 10.68
N LYS A 201 11.70 -13.47 10.85
CA LYS A 201 12.88 -12.58 10.87
C LYS A 201 13.06 -11.87 9.52
N ASN A 202 12.74 -12.54 8.41
CA ASN A 202 12.81 -11.96 7.07
C ASN A 202 11.59 -11.07 6.76
N ILE A 203 10.41 -11.44 7.28
CA ILE A 203 9.13 -10.77 7.02
C ILE A 203 9.02 -9.45 7.79
N LEU A 204 9.41 -9.42 9.08
CA LEU A 204 9.21 -8.25 9.94
C LEU A 204 9.85 -6.95 9.41
N PRO A 205 11.12 -6.96 8.94
CA PRO A 205 11.72 -5.75 8.37
C PRO A 205 10.98 -5.26 7.14
N ALA A 206 10.54 -6.17 6.28
CA ALA A 206 9.80 -5.84 5.07
C ALA A 206 8.41 -5.23 5.38
N ILE A 207 7.68 -5.77 6.37
CA ILE A 207 6.43 -5.16 6.87
C ILE A 207 6.67 -3.76 7.42
N ALA A 208 7.74 -3.59 8.20
CA ALA A 208 8.08 -2.28 8.76
C ALA A 208 8.43 -1.26 7.66
N ASN A 209 9.13 -1.68 6.60
CA ASN A 209 9.40 -0.84 5.44
C ASN A 209 8.11 -0.50 4.67
N GLU A 210 7.15 -1.41 4.59
CA GLU A 210 5.83 -1.13 4.02
C GLU A 210 5.09 -0.03 4.78
N PHE A 211 5.21 0.02 6.12
CA PHE A 211 4.65 1.11 6.91
C PHE A 211 5.20 2.49 6.47
N VAL A 212 6.51 2.60 6.22
CA VAL A 212 7.14 3.83 5.71
C VAL A 212 6.62 4.17 4.30
N THR A 213 6.39 3.17 3.48
CA THR A 213 5.81 3.34 2.14
C THR A 213 4.40 3.90 2.23
N ILE A 214 3.55 3.34 3.09
CA ILE A 214 2.16 3.79 3.30
C ILE A 214 2.10 5.22 3.83
N ILE A 215 3.01 5.65 4.71
CA ILE A 215 3.10 7.05 5.14
C ILE A 215 3.22 7.99 3.94
N LYS A 216 4.03 7.63 2.93
CA LYS A 216 4.21 8.44 1.72
C LYS A 216 3.02 8.32 0.76
N GLU A 217 2.49 7.11 0.60
CA GLU A 217 1.35 6.84 -0.28
C GLU A 217 0.04 7.41 0.25
N SER A 218 -0.10 7.59 1.56
CA SER A 218 -1.26 8.26 2.16
C SER A 218 -1.49 9.66 1.60
N ALA A 219 -0.42 10.31 1.13
CA ALA A 219 -0.49 11.63 0.48
C ALA A 219 -1.52 11.71 -0.66
N ILE A 220 -1.82 10.58 -1.32
CA ILE A 220 -2.79 10.58 -2.42
C ILE A 220 -4.23 10.76 -1.95
N THR A 221 -4.52 10.47 -0.68
CA THR A 221 -5.88 10.47 -0.12
C THR A 221 -6.50 11.87 0.00
N TYR A 222 -5.69 12.93 -0.09
CA TYR A 222 -6.21 14.31 -0.16
C TYR A 222 -7.17 14.50 -1.35
N THR A 223 -7.02 13.70 -2.42
CA THR A 223 -7.87 13.79 -3.63
C THR A 223 -9.33 13.46 -3.36
N ILE A 224 -9.61 12.66 -2.34
CA ILE A 224 -10.98 12.36 -1.87
C ILE A 224 -11.36 13.19 -0.63
N GLY A 225 -10.52 14.15 -0.23
CA GLY A 225 -10.78 15.09 0.87
C GLY A 225 -10.39 14.55 2.25
N VAL A 226 -9.52 13.55 2.35
CA VAL A 226 -8.88 13.18 3.63
C VAL A 226 -7.95 14.32 4.06
N GLN A 227 -8.03 14.70 5.32
CA GLN A 227 -7.34 15.89 5.86
C GLN A 227 -5.90 15.54 6.31
N ASP A 228 -5.13 14.96 5.40
CA ASP A 228 -3.72 14.62 5.57
C ASP A 228 -2.77 15.83 5.39
N ILE A 229 -1.46 15.59 5.40
CA ILE A 229 -0.45 16.65 5.20
C ILE A 229 -0.62 17.33 3.82
N MET A 230 -0.96 16.57 2.75
CA MET A 230 -1.15 17.15 1.41
C MET A 230 -2.44 17.94 1.28
N TYR A 231 -3.48 17.59 2.06
CA TYR A 231 -4.67 18.42 2.19
C TYR A 231 -4.34 19.79 2.81
N ALA A 232 -3.48 19.82 3.84
CA ALA A 232 -2.99 21.07 4.41
C ALA A 232 -2.26 21.92 3.37
N VAL A 233 -1.40 21.32 2.53
CA VAL A 233 -0.74 22.02 1.41
C VAL A 233 -1.76 22.68 0.48
N ASN A 234 -2.78 21.92 0.05
CA ASN A 234 -3.79 22.46 -0.87
C ASN A 234 -4.64 23.56 -0.24
N SER A 235 -4.97 23.45 1.03
CA SER A 235 -5.72 24.47 1.79
C SER A 235 -4.91 25.76 1.92
N VAL A 236 -3.62 25.65 2.26
CA VAL A 236 -2.72 26.82 2.38
C VAL A 236 -2.48 27.45 1.00
N LYS A 237 -2.28 26.64 -0.06
CA LYS A 237 -2.20 27.13 -1.43
C LYS A 237 -3.42 27.96 -1.81
N GLY A 238 -4.63 27.47 -1.51
CA GLY A 238 -5.88 28.19 -1.78
C GLY A 238 -6.00 29.53 -1.05
N SER A 239 -5.45 29.60 0.17
CA SER A 239 -5.51 30.80 1.01
C SER A 239 -4.40 31.83 0.74
N THR A 240 -3.21 31.35 0.29
CA THR A 240 -2.01 32.22 0.14
C THR A 240 -1.63 32.47 -1.31
N PHE A 241 -2.25 31.75 -2.25
CA PHE A 241 -1.89 31.72 -3.68
C PHE A 241 -0.43 31.34 -3.93
N SER A 242 0.24 30.73 -2.95
CA SER A 242 1.58 30.15 -3.07
C SER A 242 1.53 28.64 -2.82
N ILE A 243 2.26 27.87 -3.66
CA ILE A 243 2.35 26.41 -3.53
C ILE A 243 3.73 25.96 -3.04
N VAL A 244 4.76 26.75 -3.30
CA VAL A 244 6.15 26.35 -3.09
C VAL A 244 6.47 26.15 -1.61
N GLU A 245 6.16 27.16 -0.80
CA GLU A 245 6.45 27.14 0.63
C GLU A 245 5.67 26.05 1.38
N PRO A 246 4.34 25.86 1.16
CA PRO A 246 3.62 24.72 1.74
C PRO A 246 4.17 23.35 1.32
N LEU A 247 4.60 23.20 0.06
CA LEU A 247 5.23 21.95 -0.40
C LEU A 247 6.56 21.69 0.29
N ILE A 248 7.40 22.71 0.49
CA ILE A 248 8.67 22.57 1.23
C ILE A 248 8.38 22.18 2.68
N ILE A 249 7.39 22.81 3.33
CA ILE A 249 6.99 22.45 4.70
C ILE A 249 6.53 20.99 4.74
N SER A 250 5.69 20.56 3.82
CA SER A 250 5.22 19.17 3.78
C SER A 250 6.37 18.18 3.54
N ALA A 251 7.30 18.50 2.65
CA ALA A 251 8.48 17.66 2.39
C ALA A 251 9.34 17.49 3.65
N VAL A 252 9.54 18.57 4.43
CA VAL A 252 10.24 18.51 5.72
C VAL A 252 9.46 17.64 6.72
N ILE A 253 8.14 17.78 6.81
CA ILE A 253 7.32 16.97 7.72
C ILE A 253 7.38 15.49 7.34
N TYR A 254 7.22 15.14 6.05
CA TYR A 254 7.36 13.75 5.59
C TYR A 254 8.77 13.21 5.84
N PHE A 255 9.81 14.00 5.61
CA PHE A 255 11.18 13.60 5.92
C PHE A 255 11.38 13.32 7.41
N CYS A 256 10.94 14.24 8.29
CA CYS A 256 11.00 14.08 9.73
C CYS A 256 10.19 12.87 10.24
N LEU A 257 9.15 12.46 9.52
CA LEU A 257 8.35 11.28 9.86
C LEU A 257 8.99 9.99 9.34
N THR A 258 9.43 9.96 8.08
CA THR A 258 9.90 8.74 7.43
C THR A 258 11.36 8.40 7.75
N PHE A 259 12.25 9.40 7.83
CA PHE A 259 13.66 9.16 8.06
C PHE A 259 13.96 8.53 9.43
N PRO A 260 13.45 9.05 10.57
CA PRO A 260 13.66 8.40 11.87
C PRO A 260 13.03 7.00 11.90
N THR A 261 11.83 6.85 11.36
CA THR A 261 11.15 5.55 11.29
C THR A 261 11.99 4.52 10.53
N SER A 262 12.55 4.88 9.36
CA SER A 262 13.44 4.01 8.60
C SER A 262 14.72 3.66 9.35
N LYS A 263 15.29 4.59 10.10
CA LYS A 263 16.48 4.32 10.93
C LYS A 263 16.21 3.38 12.10
N ILE A 264 15.05 3.52 12.73
CA ILE A 264 14.61 2.60 13.79
C ILE A 264 14.42 1.19 13.20
N ILE A 265 13.77 1.06 12.04
CA ILE A 265 13.58 -0.22 11.35
C ILE A 265 14.93 -0.86 11.02
N ALA A 266 15.86 -0.12 10.41
CA ALA A 266 17.19 -0.62 10.08
C ALA A 266 17.99 -1.09 11.32
N HIS A 267 17.80 -0.44 12.45
CA HIS A 267 18.42 -0.87 13.71
C HIS A 267 17.86 -2.22 14.18
N PHE A 268 16.54 -2.42 14.13
CA PHE A 268 15.91 -3.70 14.48
C PHE A 268 16.31 -4.82 13.50
N GLU A 269 16.33 -4.54 12.20
CA GLU A 269 16.78 -5.47 11.16
C GLU A 269 18.21 -5.97 11.44
N HIS A 270 19.13 -5.05 11.73
CA HIS A 270 20.51 -5.40 12.08
C HIS A 270 20.62 -6.25 13.35
N ARG A 271 19.76 -6.03 14.34
CA ARG A 271 19.73 -6.87 15.55
C ARG A 271 19.23 -8.28 15.27
N MET A 272 18.20 -8.43 14.42
CA MET A 272 17.65 -9.75 14.07
C MET A 272 18.64 -10.57 13.24
N SER A 273 19.34 -9.96 12.29
CA SER A 273 20.32 -10.64 11.44
C SER A 273 21.56 -11.13 12.18
N LYS A 274 21.93 -10.52 13.29
CA LYS A 274 23.08 -10.97 14.11
C LYS A 274 22.84 -12.31 14.81
N GLY A 275 21.59 -12.69 15.04
CA GLY A 275 21.23 -13.97 15.66
C GLY A 275 21.48 -15.20 14.80
N ASP A 276 21.59 -15.03 13.46
CA ASP A 276 21.74 -16.14 12.51
C ASP A 276 23.21 -16.45 12.13
N LYS A 277 24.16 -15.65 12.62
CA LYS A 277 25.60 -15.82 12.36
C LYS A 277 26.36 -16.57 13.47
N ARG A 278 25.61 -17.25 14.37
CA ARG A 278 26.23 -18.08 15.42
C ARG A 278 25.95 -19.57 15.18
#